data_c237b817b43fa6f4303af58f2a47c798
#
_entry.id   c237b817b43fa6f4303af58f2a47c798
#
_cell.length_a   1.000
_cell.length_b   1.000
_cell.length_c   1.000
_cell.angle_alpha   90.00
_cell.angle_beta   90.00
_cell.angle_gamma   90.00
#
_symmetry.space_group_name_H-M   'P 1'
#
loop_
_entity.id
_entity.type
_entity.pdbx_description
1 polymer ?
#
loop_
_entity_poly.entity_id
_entity_poly.type
_entity_poly.pdbx_seq_one_letter_code
_entity_poly.pdbx_strand_id
1 'polypeptide(L)'
;MYTHVLDVDTGVVGTYYTYDVDFIEKDMSAVLYPTFNEESINDVSAIDMKYHGEEIKYTFDAASSQYTLNGKDIDILGAEACDYMTNFFNALSYLGFDGIAPDATEAFEKAADEANYDITIKYSFLDSKSKTIGLMKFEENKYYLTIDHEYTALIIRERDISGTSSFMYWHDMLVSYMEQKNS
;
A
#
# COMPACT_ATOMS: atom_id res chain seq x y z
N MET A 1 25.56 29.63 4.39
CA MET A 1 24.75 30.20 3.31
C MET A 1 23.31 30.30 3.83
N TYR A 2 22.55 31.31 3.45
CA TYR A 2 21.16 31.49 3.86
C TYR A 2 20.28 31.53 2.63
N THR A 3 19.08 30.95 2.76
CA THR A 3 18.03 30.97 1.75
C THR A 3 16.84 31.76 2.27
N HIS A 4 16.27 32.61 1.43
CA HIS A 4 15.05 33.37 1.75
C HIS A 4 13.84 32.61 1.20
N VAL A 5 12.86 32.36 2.05
CA VAL A 5 11.61 31.67 1.73
C VAL A 5 10.46 32.62 1.90
N LEU A 6 9.64 32.80 0.87
CA LEU A 6 8.42 33.61 0.91
C LEU A 6 7.22 32.72 1.24
N ASP A 7 6.55 33.01 2.33
CA ASP A 7 5.21 32.48 2.59
C ASP A 7 4.22 33.26 1.71
N VAL A 8 3.64 32.57 0.74
CA VAL A 8 2.75 33.20 -0.28
C VAL A 8 1.40 33.64 0.30
N ASP A 9 0.95 33.03 1.39
CA ASP A 9 -0.34 33.34 2.01
C ASP A 9 -0.24 34.58 2.91
N THR A 10 0.87 34.74 3.60
CA THR A 10 1.10 35.84 4.53
C THR A 10 1.98 36.96 3.98
N GLY A 11 2.71 36.70 2.89
CA GLY A 11 3.70 37.62 2.31
C GLY A 11 4.95 37.81 3.17
N VAL A 12 5.14 36.99 4.20
CA VAL A 12 6.31 37.07 5.09
C VAL A 12 7.50 36.37 4.47
N VAL A 13 8.67 37.04 4.48
CA VAL A 13 9.94 36.45 4.04
C VAL A 13 10.71 35.96 5.27
N GLY A 14 10.91 34.66 5.38
CA GLY A 14 11.78 34.05 6.37
C GLY A 14 13.18 33.84 5.83
N THR A 15 14.19 33.85 6.70
CA THR A 15 15.58 33.53 6.38
C THR A 15 15.99 32.27 7.12
N TYR A 16 16.42 31.25 6.36
CA TYR A 16 16.78 29.93 6.86
C TYR A 16 18.22 29.59 6.44
N TYR A 17 18.86 28.69 7.18
CA TYR A 17 20.09 28.10 6.66
C TYR A 17 19.77 27.25 5.43
N THR A 18 20.61 27.32 4.40
CA THR A 18 20.35 26.62 3.13
C THR A 18 20.14 25.12 3.32
N TYR A 19 20.86 24.50 4.26
CA TYR A 19 20.72 23.07 4.53
C TYR A 19 19.38 22.70 5.22
N ASP A 20 18.71 23.67 5.88
CA ASP A 20 17.40 23.44 6.51
C ASP A 20 16.25 23.47 5.49
N VAL A 21 16.51 24.01 4.29
CA VAL A 21 15.52 24.19 3.20
C VAL A 21 15.97 23.62 1.88
N ASP A 22 17.02 22.79 1.85
CA ASP A 22 17.53 22.18 0.63
C ASP A 22 16.53 21.19 -0.03
N PHE A 23 15.53 20.74 0.74
CA PHE A 23 14.42 19.93 0.24
C PHE A 23 13.51 20.68 -0.74
N ILE A 24 13.47 22.02 -0.68
CA ILE A 24 12.62 22.83 -1.60
C ILE A 24 13.05 22.68 -3.06
N GLU A 25 14.33 22.41 -3.29
CA GLU A 25 14.89 22.18 -4.63
C GLU A 25 14.81 20.69 -5.05
N LYS A 26 14.36 19.81 -4.14
CA LYS A 26 14.21 18.38 -4.42
C LYS A 26 12.82 18.08 -4.92
N ASP A 27 12.68 17.01 -5.68
CA ASP A 27 11.40 16.42 -6.00
C ASP A 27 10.65 16.11 -4.68
N MET A 28 9.35 16.40 -4.67
CA MET A 28 8.47 16.12 -3.53
C MET A 28 8.61 14.67 -3.02
N SER A 29 8.87 13.71 -3.91
CA SER A 29 9.12 12.32 -3.54
C SER A 29 10.33 12.12 -2.62
N ALA A 30 11.31 13.04 -2.63
CA ALA A 30 12.47 12.99 -1.74
C ALA A 30 12.19 13.52 -0.32
N VAL A 31 11.05 14.18 -0.13
CA VAL A 31 10.65 14.85 1.12
C VAL A 31 9.53 14.09 1.83
N LEU A 32 8.71 13.36 1.08
CA LEU A 32 7.62 12.56 1.63
C LEU A 32 8.15 11.25 2.22
N TYR A 33 7.53 10.79 3.29
CA TYR A 33 7.74 9.43 3.78
C TYR A 33 7.38 8.45 2.67
N PRO A 34 8.22 7.45 2.38
CA PRO A 34 8.00 6.56 1.26
C PRO A 34 6.83 5.58 1.45
N THR A 35 6.18 5.59 2.62
CA THR A 35 5.06 4.71 2.95
C THR A 35 3.78 5.52 3.18
N PHE A 36 2.65 5.01 2.75
CA PHE A 36 1.32 5.61 2.92
C PHE A 36 0.35 4.67 3.65
N ASN A 37 0.78 3.45 3.95
CA ASN A 37 -0.07 2.39 4.49
C ASN A 37 0.64 1.73 5.68
N GLU A 38 0.49 2.33 6.86
CA GLU A 38 1.13 1.87 8.11
C GLU A 38 0.08 1.25 9.05
N GLU A 39 -0.53 0.13 8.59
CA GLU A 39 -1.57 -0.53 9.36
C GLU A 39 -0.97 -1.61 10.30
N SER A 40 -1.56 -1.76 11.47
CA SER A 40 -1.19 -2.81 12.42
C SER A 40 -2.06 -4.06 12.22
N ILE A 41 -1.43 -5.23 12.17
CA ILE A 41 -2.14 -6.51 12.09
C ILE A 41 -3.10 -6.71 13.28
N ASN A 42 -2.82 -6.06 14.41
CA ASN A 42 -3.68 -6.15 15.60
C ASN A 42 -4.99 -5.34 15.46
N ASP A 43 -5.06 -4.42 14.51
CA ASP A 43 -6.22 -3.57 14.29
C ASP A 43 -7.06 -4.02 13.09
N VAL A 44 -6.48 -4.88 12.23
CA VAL A 44 -7.12 -5.40 11.01
C VAL A 44 -7.85 -6.71 11.28
N SER A 45 -9.11 -6.82 10.85
CA SER A 45 -9.91 -8.05 10.94
C SER A 45 -9.92 -8.83 9.63
N ALA A 46 -9.83 -8.14 8.48
CA ALA A 46 -9.77 -8.78 7.17
C ALA A 46 -9.07 -7.90 6.13
N ILE A 47 -8.52 -8.55 5.11
CA ILE A 47 -8.10 -7.93 3.86
C ILE A 47 -8.77 -8.69 2.72
N ASP A 48 -9.65 -8.01 1.99
CA ASP A 48 -10.23 -8.48 0.74
C ASP A 48 -9.45 -7.82 -0.42
N MET A 49 -8.85 -8.63 -1.28
CA MET A 49 -8.03 -8.14 -2.38
C MET A 49 -8.54 -8.70 -3.70
N LYS A 50 -8.55 -7.85 -4.74
CA LYS A 50 -8.73 -8.27 -6.12
C LYS A 50 -7.44 -7.99 -6.86
N TYR A 51 -6.81 -9.03 -7.36
CA TYR A 51 -5.54 -8.96 -8.08
C TYR A 51 -5.67 -9.67 -9.41
N HIS A 52 -5.56 -8.93 -10.52
CA HIS A 52 -5.72 -9.44 -11.89
C HIS A 52 -6.97 -10.34 -12.10
N GLY A 53 -8.08 -9.98 -11.42
CA GLY A 53 -9.34 -10.72 -11.51
C GLY A 53 -9.50 -11.87 -10.53
N GLU A 54 -8.46 -12.23 -9.79
CA GLU A 54 -8.54 -13.19 -8.69
C GLU A 54 -8.99 -12.50 -7.40
N GLU A 55 -9.86 -13.15 -6.65
CA GLU A 55 -10.30 -12.69 -5.34
C GLU A 55 -9.50 -13.43 -4.26
N ILE A 56 -8.86 -12.67 -3.39
CA ILE A 56 -8.01 -13.14 -2.30
C ILE A 56 -8.53 -12.56 -1.01
N LYS A 57 -8.80 -13.40 -0.02
CA LYS A 57 -9.31 -12.97 1.27
C LYS A 57 -8.46 -13.49 2.42
N TYR A 58 -7.90 -12.60 3.18
CA TYR A 58 -7.30 -12.89 4.48
C TYR A 58 -8.25 -12.50 5.61
N THR A 59 -8.29 -13.30 6.66
CA THR A 59 -8.89 -12.89 7.94
C THR A 59 -7.88 -13.01 9.05
N PHE A 60 -7.97 -12.09 10.01
CA PHE A 60 -7.03 -11.96 11.12
C PHE A 60 -7.81 -11.92 12.44
N ASP A 61 -7.52 -12.86 13.33
CA ASP A 61 -7.89 -12.78 14.72
C ASP A 61 -6.62 -12.82 15.58
N ALA A 62 -6.05 -11.65 15.80
CA ALA A 62 -4.80 -11.52 16.56
C ALA A 62 -4.96 -11.96 18.02
N ALA A 63 -6.16 -11.89 18.59
CA ALA A 63 -6.41 -12.28 19.97
C ALA A 63 -6.33 -13.79 20.18
N SER A 64 -6.78 -14.57 19.18
CA SER A 64 -6.72 -16.05 19.19
C SER A 64 -5.57 -16.60 18.36
N SER A 65 -4.82 -15.72 17.67
CA SER A 65 -3.80 -16.09 16.68
C SER A 65 -4.34 -16.99 15.56
N GLN A 66 -5.60 -16.77 15.17
CA GLN A 66 -6.24 -17.49 14.07
C GLN A 66 -6.20 -16.65 12.80
N TYR A 67 -5.63 -17.23 11.76
CA TYR A 67 -5.46 -16.58 10.47
C TYR A 67 -5.97 -17.48 9.36
N THR A 68 -6.69 -16.93 8.40
CA THR A 68 -7.16 -17.71 7.24
C THR A 68 -6.79 -17.07 5.91
N LEU A 69 -6.62 -17.89 4.90
CA LEU A 69 -6.57 -17.49 3.50
C LEU A 69 -7.69 -18.20 2.73
N ASN A 70 -8.61 -17.41 2.17
CA ASN A 70 -9.79 -17.93 1.45
C ASN A 70 -10.58 -18.96 2.29
N GLY A 71 -10.69 -18.71 3.61
CA GLY A 71 -11.39 -19.57 4.57
C GLY A 71 -10.63 -20.83 4.98
N LYS A 72 -9.38 -21.01 4.55
CA LYS A 72 -8.50 -22.10 5.01
C LYS A 72 -7.61 -21.62 6.12
N ASP A 73 -7.55 -22.36 7.23
CA ASP A 73 -6.72 -22.01 8.37
C ASP A 73 -5.23 -22.07 8.03
N ILE A 74 -4.49 -21.02 8.35
CA ILE A 74 -3.05 -20.90 8.15
C ILE A 74 -2.27 -21.42 9.36
N ASP A 75 -2.74 -21.09 10.56
CA ASP A 75 -2.07 -21.39 11.83
C ASP A 75 -1.88 -22.89 12.07
N ILE A 76 -2.83 -23.73 11.62
CA ILE A 76 -2.69 -25.20 11.72
C ILE A 76 -1.56 -25.77 10.86
N LEU A 77 -1.06 -25.02 9.89
CA LEU A 77 0.04 -25.45 9.01
C LEU A 77 1.42 -25.22 9.63
N GLY A 78 1.49 -24.52 10.76
CA GLY A 78 2.68 -24.30 11.55
C GLY A 78 3.37 -22.96 11.31
N ALA A 79 4.48 -22.75 12.00
CA ALA A 79 5.18 -21.46 12.09
C ALA A 79 5.57 -20.87 10.72
N GLU A 80 6.00 -21.72 9.78
CA GLU A 80 6.45 -21.26 8.45
C GLU A 80 5.30 -20.61 7.66
N ALA A 81 4.08 -21.15 7.73
CA ALA A 81 2.91 -20.55 7.10
C ALA A 81 2.53 -19.21 7.75
N CYS A 82 2.63 -19.13 9.08
CA CYS A 82 2.43 -17.89 9.82
C CYS A 82 3.49 -16.83 9.47
N ASP A 83 4.74 -17.23 9.25
CA ASP A 83 5.81 -16.33 8.81
C ASP A 83 5.54 -15.77 7.42
N TYR A 84 5.09 -16.58 6.45
CA TYR A 84 4.70 -16.09 5.13
C TYR A 84 3.54 -15.10 5.20
N MET A 85 2.50 -15.41 5.99
CA MET A 85 1.37 -14.50 6.20
C MET A 85 1.79 -13.19 6.86
N THR A 86 2.65 -13.26 7.87
CA THR A 86 3.18 -12.07 8.55
C THR A 86 4.02 -11.21 7.60
N ASN A 87 4.84 -11.83 6.77
CA ASN A 87 5.63 -11.14 5.77
C ASN A 87 4.76 -10.51 4.67
N PHE A 88 3.68 -11.20 4.25
CA PHE A 88 2.67 -10.62 3.35
C PHE A 88 2.08 -9.34 3.95
N PHE A 89 1.60 -9.42 5.20
CA PHE A 89 1.00 -8.27 5.87
C PHE A 89 1.99 -7.11 6.01
N ASN A 90 3.21 -7.39 6.46
CA ASN A 90 4.25 -6.39 6.62
C ASN A 90 4.60 -5.73 5.28
N ALA A 91 4.80 -6.52 4.22
CA ALA A 91 5.12 -5.98 2.89
C ALA A 91 3.99 -5.09 2.34
N LEU A 92 2.73 -5.44 2.63
CA LEU A 92 1.57 -4.65 2.27
C LEU A 92 1.45 -3.37 3.12
N SER A 93 1.69 -3.47 4.44
CA SER A 93 1.64 -2.32 5.36
C SER A 93 2.76 -1.31 5.11
N TYR A 94 3.90 -1.76 4.59
CA TYR A 94 5.02 -0.90 4.21
C TYR A 94 5.10 -0.66 2.69
N LEU A 95 3.99 -0.85 1.98
CA LEU A 95 3.94 -0.53 0.55
C LEU A 95 4.30 0.95 0.35
N GLY A 96 5.39 1.17 -0.39
CA GLY A 96 5.92 2.50 -0.67
C GLY A 96 5.42 3.05 -2.01
N PHE A 97 5.68 4.31 -2.26
CA PHE A 97 5.50 4.94 -3.56
C PHE A 97 6.87 5.33 -4.15
N ASP A 98 6.92 5.48 -5.48
CA ASP A 98 8.17 5.73 -6.22
C ASP A 98 8.15 7.04 -7.01
N GLY A 99 7.06 7.78 -6.96
CA GLY A 99 6.94 9.04 -7.68
C GLY A 99 5.63 9.76 -7.43
N ILE A 100 5.49 10.93 -8.07
CA ILE A 100 4.33 11.80 -7.95
C ILE A 100 3.84 12.18 -9.36
N ALA A 101 2.52 12.17 -9.56
CA ALA A 101 1.85 12.62 -10.78
C ALA A 101 0.68 13.55 -10.43
N PRO A 102 0.93 14.79 -9.98
CA PRO A 102 -0.12 15.70 -9.52
C PRO A 102 -1.11 16.09 -10.61
N ASP A 103 -0.68 16.14 -11.86
CA ASP A 103 -1.46 16.63 -13.00
C ASP A 103 -2.17 15.52 -13.80
N ALA A 104 -2.31 14.33 -13.23
CA ALA A 104 -2.98 13.20 -13.91
C ALA A 104 -4.51 13.36 -13.89
N THR A 105 -5.05 14.28 -14.68
CA THR A 105 -6.49 14.58 -14.76
C THR A 105 -7.34 13.34 -15.01
N GLU A 106 -6.91 12.46 -15.92
CA GLU A 106 -7.62 11.22 -16.23
C GLU A 106 -7.70 10.28 -15.01
N ALA A 107 -6.62 10.19 -14.22
CA ALA A 107 -6.61 9.39 -13.01
C ALA A 107 -7.57 9.95 -11.95
N PHE A 108 -7.62 11.27 -11.81
CA PHE A 108 -8.53 11.94 -10.89
C PHE A 108 -10.01 11.66 -11.26
N GLU A 109 -10.38 11.74 -12.54
CA GLU A 109 -11.73 11.45 -13.01
C GLU A 109 -12.16 9.99 -12.80
N LYS A 110 -11.20 9.05 -12.89
CA LYS A 110 -11.45 7.62 -12.75
C LYS A 110 -11.40 7.10 -11.32
N ALA A 111 -10.81 7.84 -10.40
CA ALA A 111 -10.53 7.39 -9.04
C ALA A 111 -11.78 7.01 -8.23
N ALA A 112 -12.91 7.64 -8.50
CA ALA A 112 -14.16 7.40 -7.77
C ALA A 112 -14.85 6.07 -8.10
N ASP A 113 -14.43 5.36 -9.16
CA ASP A 113 -15.06 4.11 -9.60
C ASP A 113 -14.08 2.94 -9.53
N GLU A 114 -14.35 1.99 -8.62
CA GLU A 114 -13.57 0.75 -8.45
C GLU A 114 -13.45 -0.10 -9.73
N ALA A 115 -14.38 0.06 -10.68
CA ALA A 115 -14.29 -0.65 -11.96
C ALA A 115 -13.05 -0.26 -12.78
N ASN A 116 -12.43 0.88 -12.46
CA ASN A 116 -11.20 1.35 -13.08
C ASN A 116 -9.93 0.82 -12.39
N TYR A 117 -10.06 0.08 -11.28
CA TYR A 117 -8.90 -0.44 -10.56
C TYR A 117 -8.48 -1.79 -11.12
N ASP A 118 -7.20 -1.92 -11.46
CA ASP A 118 -6.58 -3.19 -11.83
C ASP A 118 -6.32 -4.06 -10.60
N ILE A 119 -6.03 -3.39 -9.47
CA ILE A 119 -5.83 -4.03 -8.16
C ILE A 119 -6.63 -3.25 -7.12
N THR A 120 -7.38 -3.97 -6.30
CA THR A 120 -8.10 -3.41 -5.14
C THR A 120 -7.66 -4.13 -3.88
N ILE A 121 -7.38 -3.38 -2.82
CA ILE A 121 -7.04 -3.90 -1.50
C ILE A 121 -7.94 -3.21 -0.49
N LYS A 122 -8.82 -3.96 0.14
CA LYS A 122 -9.78 -3.42 1.10
C LYS A 122 -9.51 -3.97 2.49
N TYR A 123 -9.11 -3.10 3.38
CA TYR A 123 -8.97 -3.39 4.79
C TYR A 123 -10.32 -3.26 5.50
N SER A 124 -10.58 -4.21 6.38
CA SER A 124 -11.63 -4.12 7.38
C SER A 124 -10.98 -4.10 8.77
N PHE A 125 -11.33 -3.12 9.60
CA PHE A 125 -10.75 -2.94 10.93
C PHE A 125 -11.67 -3.46 12.03
N LEU A 126 -11.11 -3.75 13.21
CA LEU A 126 -11.84 -4.20 14.38
C LEU A 126 -12.84 -3.15 14.90
N ASP A 127 -12.60 -1.86 14.67
CA ASP A 127 -13.49 -0.76 15.03
C ASP A 127 -14.61 -0.52 14.00
N SER A 128 -14.80 -1.45 13.06
CA SER A 128 -15.81 -1.40 11.98
C SER A 128 -15.55 -0.34 10.90
N LYS A 129 -14.37 0.27 10.88
CA LYS A 129 -13.94 1.09 9.75
C LYS A 129 -13.43 0.23 8.60
N SER A 130 -13.29 0.83 7.45
CA SER A 130 -12.64 0.24 6.29
C SER A 130 -11.74 1.26 5.60
N LYS A 131 -10.74 0.76 4.85
CA LYS A 131 -9.88 1.54 3.98
C LYS A 131 -9.74 0.80 2.67
N THR A 132 -9.92 1.49 1.57
CA THR A 132 -9.77 0.92 0.23
C THR A 132 -8.57 1.54 -0.47
N ILE A 133 -7.65 0.70 -0.92
CA ILE A 133 -6.53 1.08 -1.77
C ILE A 133 -6.84 0.58 -3.17
N GLY A 134 -6.85 1.49 -4.15
CA GLY A 134 -7.02 1.18 -5.55
C GLY A 134 -5.76 1.51 -6.34
N LEU A 135 -5.36 0.61 -7.24
CA LEU A 135 -4.24 0.81 -8.14
C LEU A 135 -4.74 0.76 -9.58
N MET A 136 -4.56 1.86 -10.30
CA MET A 136 -4.96 2.01 -11.70
C MET A 136 -3.72 2.01 -12.58
N LYS A 137 -3.58 1.02 -13.44
CA LYS A 137 -2.44 0.91 -14.35
C LYS A 137 -2.49 1.99 -15.42
N PHE A 138 -1.37 2.69 -15.64
CA PHE A 138 -1.25 3.70 -16.69
C PHE A 138 -0.02 3.52 -17.59
N GLU A 139 1.01 2.82 -17.10
CA GLU A 139 2.17 2.39 -17.85
C GLU A 139 2.46 0.91 -17.56
N GLU A 140 3.36 0.31 -18.32
CA GLU A 140 3.65 -1.13 -18.23
C GLU A 140 3.94 -1.60 -16.80
N ASN A 141 4.67 -0.78 -16.01
CA ASN A 141 5.14 -1.13 -14.67
C ASN A 141 4.77 -0.08 -13.61
N LYS A 142 3.71 0.73 -13.86
CA LYS A 142 3.31 1.81 -12.96
C LYS A 142 1.81 1.91 -12.80
N TYR A 143 1.42 2.26 -11.58
CA TYR A 143 0.03 2.44 -11.17
C TYR A 143 -0.14 3.78 -10.47
N TYR A 144 -1.24 4.45 -10.76
CA TYR A 144 -1.75 5.52 -9.91
C TYR A 144 -2.36 4.94 -8.66
N LEU A 145 -2.10 5.57 -7.52
CA LEU A 145 -2.66 5.19 -6.22
C LEU A 145 -3.91 5.99 -5.90
N THR A 146 -4.95 5.29 -5.47
CA THR A 146 -6.13 5.89 -4.81
C THR A 146 -6.26 5.36 -3.39
N ILE A 147 -6.79 6.17 -2.48
CA ILE A 147 -7.16 5.77 -1.12
C ILE A 147 -8.61 6.24 -0.91
N ASP A 148 -9.48 5.32 -0.52
CA ASP A 148 -10.91 5.55 -0.30
C ASP A 148 -11.57 6.30 -1.47
N HIS A 149 -11.21 5.87 -2.71
CA HIS A 149 -11.69 6.43 -3.98
C HIS A 149 -11.21 7.85 -4.30
N GLU A 150 -10.22 8.35 -3.55
CA GLU A 150 -9.59 9.64 -3.83
C GLU A 150 -8.20 9.43 -4.46
N TYR A 151 -7.92 10.18 -5.53
CA TYR A 151 -6.62 10.18 -6.19
C TYR A 151 -5.57 10.86 -5.31
N THR A 152 -4.46 10.17 -5.07
CA THR A 152 -3.43 10.64 -4.13
C THR A 152 -2.24 11.35 -4.80
N ALA A 153 -2.19 11.39 -6.13
CA ALA A 153 -1.03 11.79 -6.91
C ALA A 153 0.23 10.88 -6.76
N LEU A 154 0.15 9.79 -6.01
CA LEU A 154 1.28 8.89 -5.82
C LEU A 154 1.33 7.80 -6.88
N ILE A 155 2.56 7.37 -7.21
CA ILE A 155 2.84 6.31 -8.19
C ILE A 155 3.44 5.11 -7.49
N ILE A 156 2.86 3.93 -7.72
CA ILE A 156 3.37 2.64 -7.27
C ILE A 156 3.98 1.91 -8.47
N ARG A 157 5.10 1.22 -8.27
CA ARG A 157 5.70 0.36 -9.30
C ARG A 157 5.27 -1.09 -9.15
N GLU A 158 5.16 -1.77 -10.28
CA GLU A 158 4.89 -3.21 -10.35
C GLU A 158 5.83 -4.05 -9.44
N ARG A 159 7.11 -3.69 -9.36
CA ARG A 159 8.08 -4.40 -8.52
C ARG A 159 7.73 -4.37 -7.02
N ASP A 160 7.04 -3.32 -6.57
CA ASP A 160 6.64 -3.15 -5.16
C ASP A 160 5.35 -3.95 -4.85
N ILE A 161 4.66 -4.40 -5.90
CA ILE A 161 3.46 -5.22 -5.86
C ILE A 161 3.81 -6.71 -5.97
N SER A 162 4.60 -7.11 -6.98
CA SER A 162 4.85 -8.50 -7.36
C SER A 162 6.33 -8.88 -7.44
N GLY A 163 7.26 -7.95 -7.17
CA GLY A 163 8.70 -8.23 -7.12
C GLY A 163 9.11 -9.05 -5.89
N THR A 164 10.38 -9.44 -5.82
CA THR A 164 10.93 -10.20 -4.70
C THR A 164 10.71 -9.46 -3.38
N SER A 165 10.17 -10.15 -2.39
CA SER A 165 9.81 -9.64 -1.07
C SER A 165 8.64 -8.66 -1.04
N SER A 166 7.90 -8.48 -2.14
CA SER A 166 6.63 -7.76 -2.18
C SER A 166 5.50 -8.55 -1.50
N PHE A 167 4.34 -7.93 -1.33
CA PHE A 167 3.20 -8.63 -0.72
C PHE A 167 2.68 -9.79 -1.59
N MET A 168 2.66 -9.67 -2.93
CA MET A 168 2.26 -10.79 -3.79
C MET A 168 3.29 -11.92 -3.80
N TYR A 169 4.59 -11.62 -3.70
CA TYR A 169 5.61 -12.65 -3.54
C TYR A 169 5.36 -13.52 -2.28
N TRP A 170 5.05 -12.88 -1.16
CA TRP A 170 4.78 -13.62 0.09
C TRP A 170 3.44 -14.35 0.06
N HIS A 171 2.44 -13.81 -0.63
CA HIS A 171 1.19 -14.51 -0.92
C HIS A 171 1.46 -15.81 -1.69
N ASP A 172 2.21 -15.75 -2.79
CA ASP A 172 2.52 -16.91 -3.63
C ASP A 172 3.32 -17.98 -2.86
N MET A 173 4.26 -17.55 -2.01
CA MET A 173 5.00 -18.46 -1.11
C MET A 173 4.05 -19.18 -0.15
N LEU A 174 3.09 -18.48 0.45
CA LEU A 174 2.10 -19.07 1.33
C LEU A 174 1.20 -20.07 0.58
N VAL A 175 0.68 -19.69 -0.57
CA VAL A 175 -0.18 -20.56 -1.39
C VAL A 175 0.57 -21.85 -1.78
N SER A 176 1.80 -21.71 -2.28
CA SER A 176 2.64 -22.84 -2.67
C SER A 176 2.91 -23.79 -1.48
N TYR A 177 3.15 -23.24 -0.29
CA TYR A 177 3.35 -24.02 0.92
C TYR A 177 2.07 -24.78 1.34
N MET A 178 0.91 -24.10 1.26
CA MET A 178 -0.39 -24.70 1.57
C MET A 178 -0.71 -25.88 0.63
N GLU A 179 -0.41 -25.75 -0.66
CA GLU A 179 -0.60 -26.80 -1.65
C GLU A 179 0.29 -28.03 -1.37
N GLN A 180 1.56 -27.82 -1.02
CA GLN A 180 2.49 -28.89 -0.64
C GLN A 180 2.04 -29.67 0.59
N LYS A 181 1.44 -29.01 1.58
CA LYS A 181 0.96 -29.67 2.80
C LYS A 181 -0.35 -30.45 2.60
N ASN A 182 -1.12 -30.12 1.57
CA ASN A 182 -2.40 -30.78 1.24
C ASN A 182 -2.25 -31.92 0.22
N SER A 183 -1.03 -32.16 -0.28
CA SER A 183 -0.70 -33.22 -1.24
C SER A 183 -0.16 -34.47 -0.53
#